data_bd289b942ddc8cd90afe55841fdd8dc3
#
_entry.id   bd289b942ddc8cd90afe55841fdd8dc3
#
_cell.length_a   1.000
_cell.length_b   1.000
_cell.length_c   1.000
_cell.angle_alpha   90.00
_cell.angle_beta   90.00
_cell.angle_gamma   90.00
#
_symmetry.space_group_name_H-M   'P 1'
#
loop_
_entity.id
_entity.type
_entity.pdbx_description
1 polymer ?
#
loop_
_entity_poly.entity_id
_entity_poly.type
_entity_poly.pdbx_seq_one_letter_code
_entity_poly.pdbx_strand_id
1 'polypeptide(L)'
;VILVLIVPALNEDKDAKIKELQTAVENYSGETNMTPEEVLEMRTELQKLQKENKQLRSEENKQANLELLETAVSQMTDGDYEACITTFESIDTVGFSDDDLAKYNSLKAELYPKAADAYYTKGKSDFLSKNMTEAKTDLETALKYASNENFVDDIYYYLGQIAEGEKDTASAKKYYNKIISDYPDSNQIGNARNALEGLKE
;
A
#
# COMPACT_ATOMS: atom_id res chain seq x y z
N VAL A 1 4.26 14.30 23.18
CA VAL A 1 5.35 13.33 23.41
C VAL A 1 5.06 12.42 24.61
N ILE A 2 4.33 12.88 25.65
CA ILE A 2 4.04 12.05 26.84
C ILE A 2 2.88 11.06 26.59
N LEU A 3 1.93 11.37 25.71
CA LEU A 3 0.77 10.51 25.44
C LEU A 3 1.15 9.23 24.70
N VAL A 4 2.12 9.27 23.79
CA VAL A 4 2.56 8.14 22.96
C VAL A 4 3.26 7.04 23.77
N LEU A 5 3.82 7.35 24.94
CA LEU A 5 4.51 6.39 25.80
C LEU A 5 3.62 5.77 26.87
N ILE A 6 2.47 6.36 27.19
CA ILE A 6 1.57 5.89 28.26
C ILE A 6 0.57 4.86 27.72
N VAL A 7 0.12 4.99 26.48
CA VAL A 7 -0.94 4.13 25.92
C VAL A 7 -0.48 2.67 25.71
N PRO A 8 0.73 2.37 25.20
CA PRO A 8 1.22 0.99 25.10
C PRO A 8 1.29 0.29 26.46
N ALA A 9 1.78 0.96 27.49
CA ALA A 9 1.87 0.40 28.85
C ALA A 9 0.49 0.10 29.46
N LEU A 10 -0.49 0.95 29.22
CA LEU A 10 -1.89 0.74 29.66
C LEU A 10 -2.55 -0.45 28.94
N ASN A 11 -2.17 -0.70 27.69
CA ASN A 11 -2.68 -1.84 26.93
C ASN A 11 -2.05 -3.16 27.39
N GLU A 12 -0.74 -3.18 27.69
CA GLU A 12 -0.08 -4.37 28.25
C GLU A 12 -0.71 -4.80 29.58
N ASP A 13 -1.01 -3.86 30.48
CA ASP A 13 -1.69 -4.13 31.75
C ASP A 13 -3.11 -4.66 31.53
N LYS A 14 -3.86 -4.13 30.59
CA LYS A 14 -5.20 -4.61 30.23
C LYS A 14 -5.16 -6.00 29.60
N ASP A 15 -4.23 -6.26 28.68
CA ASP A 15 -4.03 -7.57 28.06
C ASP A 15 -3.70 -8.64 29.11
N ALA A 16 -2.83 -8.32 30.06
CA ALA A 16 -2.48 -9.21 31.16
C ALA A 16 -3.71 -9.52 32.02
N LYS A 17 -4.52 -8.50 32.37
CA LYS A 17 -5.74 -8.68 33.15
C LYS A 17 -6.82 -9.46 32.40
N ILE A 18 -6.99 -9.22 31.13
CA ILE A 18 -7.90 -9.98 30.25
C ILE A 18 -7.51 -11.46 30.27
N LYS A 19 -6.22 -11.76 30.09
CA LYS A 19 -5.70 -13.14 30.07
C LYS A 19 -5.90 -13.84 31.42
N GLU A 20 -5.64 -13.14 32.53
CA GLU A 20 -5.88 -13.65 33.87
C GLU A 20 -7.35 -14.04 34.06
N LEU A 21 -8.28 -13.13 33.74
CA LEU A 21 -9.71 -13.35 33.88
C LEU A 21 -10.23 -14.45 32.94
N GLN A 22 -9.73 -14.53 31.70
CA GLN A 22 -10.06 -15.61 30.79
C GLN A 22 -9.68 -16.96 31.37
N THR A 23 -8.44 -17.07 31.86
CA THR A 23 -7.94 -18.31 32.47
C THR A 23 -8.76 -18.70 33.71
N ALA A 24 -9.11 -17.75 34.57
CA ALA A 24 -9.93 -18.00 35.74
C ALA A 24 -11.34 -18.49 35.38
N VAL A 25 -11.97 -17.88 34.38
CA VAL A 25 -13.32 -18.26 33.90
C VAL A 25 -13.31 -19.63 33.22
N GLU A 26 -12.27 -19.92 32.39
CA GLU A 26 -12.12 -21.21 31.68
C GLU A 26 -11.85 -22.37 32.62
N ASN A 27 -11.07 -22.14 33.69
CA ASN A 27 -10.73 -23.14 34.67
C ASN A 27 -11.83 -23.37 35.75
N TYR A 28 -12.94 -22.65 35.69
CA TYR A 28 -14.04 -22.86 36.61
C TYR A 28 -14.76 -24.17 36.30
N SER A 29 -14.51 -25.16 37.13
CA SER A 29 -15.08 -26.53 37.01
C SER A 29 -16.18 -26.86 38.06
N GLY A 30 -16.56 -25.87 38.87
CA GLY A 30 -17.49 -26.11 40.00
C GLY A 30 -16.84 -26.75 41.25
N GLU A 31 -15.59 -27.16 41.15
CA GLU A 31 -14.79 -27.68 42.26
C GLU A 31 -13.87 -26.61 42.90
N THR A 32 -13.88 -25.39 42.34
CA THR A 32 -13.15 -24.26 42.90
C THR A 32 -13.94 -23.60 44.01
N ASN A 33 -13.25 -22.95 44.97
CA ASN A 33 -13.88 -22.23 46.08
C ASN A 33 -14.65 -20.94 45.62
N MET A 34 -14.90 -20.78 44.34
CA MET A 34 -15.57 -19.61 43.74
C MET A 34 -17.07 -19.86 43.61
N THR A 35 -17.86 -18.88 43.99
CA THR A 35 -19.31 -18.91 43.80
C THR A 35 -19.70 -18.61 42.35
N PRO A 36 -20.89 -19.08 41.89
CA PRO A 36 -21.42 -18.71 40.57
C PRO A 36 -21.55 -17.20 40.36
N GLU A 37 -21.78 -16.43 41.42
CA GLU A 37 -21.87 -14.96 41.40
C GLU A 37 -20.52 -14.33 41.09
N GLU A 38 -19.45 -14.79 41.77
CA GLU A 38 -18.07 -14.33 41.50
C GLU A 38 -17.64 -14.62 40.05
N VAL A 39 -18.01 -15.78 39.51
CA VAL A 39 -17.73 -16.13 38.13
C VAL A 39 -18.52 -15.24 37.16
N LEU A 40 -19.75 -14.87 37.45
CA LEU A 40 -20.57 -13.96 36.66
C LEU A 40 -19.99 -12.54 36.68
N GLU A 41 -19.50 -12.07 37.82
CA GLU A 41 -18.82 -10.79 37.95
C GLU A 41 -17.55 -10.75 37.08
N MET A 42 -16.72 -11.80 37.15
CA MET A 42 -15.50 -11.93 36.34
C MET A 42 -15.81 -11.94 34.83
N ARG A 43 -16.87 -12.64 34.40
CA ARG A 43 -17.30 -12.63 32.99
C ARG A 43 -17.72 -11.25 32.53
N THR A 44 -18.45 -10.53 33.39
CA THR A 44 -18.90 -9.16 33.08
C THR A 44 -17.71 -8.21 32.99
N GLU A 45 -16.76 -8.31 33.91
CA GLU A 45 -15.54 -7.50 33.86
C GLU A 45 -14.67 -7.85 32.65
N LEU A 46 -14.52 -9.13 32.33
CA LEU A 46 -13.82 -9.60 31.13
C LEU A 46 -14.41 -9.00 29.84
N GLN A 47 -15.75 -9.07 29.70
CA GLN A 47 -16.42 -8.49 28.53
C GLN A 47 -16.21 -6.98 28.42
N LYS A 48 -16.26 -6.28 29.55
CA LYS A 48 -16.00 -4.85 29.62
C LYS A 48 -14.58 -4.51 29.19
N LEU A 49 -13.59 -5.18 29.77
CA LEU A 49 -12.18 -4.97 29.45
C LEU A 49 -11.84 -5.33 27.99
N GLN A 50 -12.42 -6.40 27.45
CA GLN A 50 -12.27 -6.76 26.04
C GLN A 50 -12.82 -5.68 25.10
N LYS A 51 -13.99 -5.12 25.42
CA LYS A 51 -14.59 -4.03 24.64
C LYS A 51 -13.74 -2.77 24.69
N GLU A 52 -13.29 -2.37 25.88
CA GLU A 52 -12.42 -1.21 26.07
C GLU A 52 -11.08 -1.39 25.35
N ASN A 53 -10.46 -2.55 25.42
CA ASN A 53 -9.20 -2.84 24.76
C ASN A 53 -9.34 -2.79 23.24
N LYS A 54 -10.43 -3.34 22.70
CA LYS A 54 -10.74 -3.24 21.27
C LYS A 54 -10.88 -1.80 20.81
N GLN A 55 -11.55 -0.95 21.60
CA GLN A 55 -11.70 0.47 21.28
C GLN A 55 -10.36 1.21 21.30
N LEU A 56 -9.53 0.97 22.32
CA LEU A 56 -8.22 1.58 22.44
C LEU A 56 -7.31 1.20 21.27
N ARG A 57 -7.24 -0.08 20.90
CA ARG A 57 -6.46 -0.55 19.75
C ARG A 57 -6.95 0.05 18.43
N SER A 58 -8.26 0.23 18.28
CA SER A 58 -8.83 0.90 17.11
C SER A 58 -8.39 2.36 17.02
N GLU A 59 -8.38 3.07 18.14
CA GLU A 59 -7.96 4.47 18.17
C GLU A 59 -6.44 4.63 17.97
N GLU A 60 -5.62 3.73 18.54
CA GLU A 60 -4.18 3.70 18.31
C GLU A 60 -3.84 3.45 16.83
N ASN A 61 -4.50 2.47 16.21
CA ASN A 61 -4.31 2.18 14.80
C ASN A 61 -4.68 3.39 13.93
N LYS A 62 -5.81 4.04 14.23
CA LYS A 62 -6.22 5.26 13.55
C LYS A 62 -5.16 6.35 13.69
N GLN A 63 -4.68 6.61 14.91
CA GLN A 63 -3.68 7.64 15.17
C GLN A 63 -2.37 7.35 14.43
N ALA A 64 -1.89 6.10 14.44
CA ALA A 64 -0.71 5.69 13.71
C ALA A 64 -0.86 5.91 12.18
N ASN A 65 -2.03 5.62 11.63
CA ASN A 65 -2.31 5.86 10.21
C ASN A 65 -2.43 7.35 9.85
N LEU A 66 -2.92 8.20 10.78
CA LEU A 66 -2.88 9.65 10.59
C LEU A 66 -1.44 10.19 10.60
N GLU A 67 -0.57 9.67 11.45
CA GLU A 67 0.86 10.04 11.46
C GLU A 67 1.57 9.60 10.15
N LEU A 68 1.21 8.44 9.60
CA LEU A 68 1.68 8.02 8.27
C LEU A 68 1.18 8.97 7.18
N LEU A 69 -0.07 9.42 7.25
CA LEU A 69 -0.61 10.38 6.29
C LEU A 69 0.14 11.72 6.35
N GLU A 70 0.44 12.23 7.55
CA GLU A 70 1.24 13.45 7.71
C GLU A 70 2.67 13.26 7.18
N THR A 71 3.28 12.10 7.43
CA THR A 71 4.60 11.74 6.89
C THR A 71 4.59 11.72 5.37
N ALA A 72 3.58 11.10 4.75
CA ALA A 72 3.42 11.06 3.30
C ALA A 72 3.25 12.47 2.71
N VAL A 73 2.50 13.36 3.38
CA VAL A 73 2.37 14.78 2.98
C VAL A 73 3.72 15.50 3.02
N SER A 74 4.53 15.25 4.06
CA SER A 74 5.89 15.83 4.13
C SER A 74 6.78 15.35 2.99
N GLN A 75 6.84 14.04 2.77
CA GLN A 75 7.62 13.43 1.67
C GLN A 75 7.18 13.93 0.30
N MET A 76 5.87 14.12 0.11
CA MET A 76 5.31 14.72 -1.11
C MET A 76 5.81 16.15 -1.32
N THR A 77 5.86 16.95 -0.26
CA THR A 77 6.35 18.33 -0.28
C THR A 77 7.84 18.40 -0.58
N ASP A 78 8.60 17.43 -0.07
CA ASP A 78 10.04 17.33 -0.29
C ASP A 78 10.38 16.79 -1.70
N GLY A 79 9.38 16.32 -2.45
CA GLY A 79 9.54 15.71 -3.77
C GLY A 79 10.08 14.29 -3.75
N ASP A 80 10.11 13.64 -2.60
CA ASP A 80 10.51 12.23 -2.45
C ASP A 80 9.31 11.31 -2.73
N TYR A 81 8.96 11.19 -4.01
CA TYR A 81 7.78 10.43 -4.43
C TYR A 81 7.90 8.92 -4.21
N GLU A 82 9.11 8.36 -4.22
CA GLU A 82 9.35 6.94 -3.93
C GLU A 82 9.09 6.63 -2.45
N ALA A 83 9.61 7.43 -1.53
CA ALA A 83 9.33 7.30 -0.11
C ALA A 83 7.84 7.59 0.18
N CYS A 84 7.29 8.64 -0.45
CA CYS A 84 5.90 9.02 -0.27
C CYS A 84 4.94 7.90 -0.67
N ILE A 85 5.13 7.26 -1.84
CA ILE A 85 4.26 6.17 -2.28
C ILE A 85 4.36 4.95 -1.36
N THR A 86 5.57 4.64 -0.87
CA THR A 86 5.79 3.54 0.07
C THR A 86 5.05 3.77 1.38
N THR A 87 5.16 4.97 1.95
CA THR A 87 4.43 5.37 3.15
C THR A 87 2.92 5.36 2.91
N PHE A 88 2.48 5.96 1.79
CA PHE A 88 1.07 6.06 1.44
C PHE A 88 0.38 4.71 1.28
N GLU A 89 1.04 3.73 0.66
CA GLU A 89 0.51 2.36 0.49
C GLU A 89 0.41 1.57 1.81
N SER A 90 1.11 1.99 2.85
CA SER A 90 1.02 1.37 4.18
C SER A 90 -0.15 1.91 5.02
N ILE A 91 -0.84 2.96 4.58
CA ILE A 91 -1.94 3.59 5.32
C ILE A 91 -3.19 2.73 5.26
N ASP A 92 -3.69 2.32 6.44
CA ASP A 92 -5.03 1.76 6.60
C ASP A 92 -6.01 2.88 6.99
N THR A 93 -7.01 3.11 6.15
CA THR A 93 -8.01 4.18 6.35
C THR A 93 -9.16 3.79 7.28
N VAL A 94 -9.10 2.61 7.91
CA VAL A 94 -10.12 2.18 8.87
C VAL A 94 -10.19 3.15 10.06
N GLY A 95 -11.38 3.68 10.30
CA GLY A 95 -11.64 4.64 11.38
C GLY A 95 -11.32 6.10 11.03
N PHE A 96 -10.88 6.42 9.82
CA PHE A 96 -10.72 7.80 9.37
C PHE A 96 -12.07 8.54 9.36
N SER A 97 -12.03 9.84 9.69
CA SER A 97 -13.17 10.74 9.49
C SER A 97 -13.31 11.10 8.01
N ASP A 98 -14.44 11.70 7.64
CA ASP A 98 -14.65 12.21 6.29
C ASP A 98 -13.58 13.23 5.88
N ASP A 99 -13.13 14.06 6.81
CA ASP A 99 -12.06 15.04 6.58
C ASP A 99 -10.69 14.35 6.36
N ASP A 100 -10.38 13.30 7.12
CA ASP A 100 -9.15 12.53 6.96
C ASP A 100 -9.14 11.76 5.63
N LEU A 101 -10.29 11.17 5.27
CA LEU A 101 -10.48 10.52 3.97
C LEU A 101 -10.36 11.52 2.81
N ALA A 102 -10.86 12.74 2.97
CA ALA A 102 -10.71 13.79 1.96
C ALA A 102 -9.22 14.16 1.76
N LYS A 103 -8.45 14.30 2.85
CA LYS A 103 -6.99 14.54 2.79
C LYS A 103 -6.26 13.38 2.12
N TYR A 104 -6.56 12.14 2.53
CA TYR A 104 -5.99 10.94 1.93
C TYR A 104 -6.24 10.87 0.42
N ASN A 105 -7.48 11.10 -0.01
CA ASN A 105 -7.86 11.07 -1.42
C ASN A 105 -7.24 12.22 -2.21
N SER A 106 -7.11 13.41 -1.63
CA SER A 106 -6.44 14.55 -2.25
C SER A 106 -4.95 14.26 -2.46
N LEU A 107 -4.27 13.73 -1.44
CA LEU A 107 -2.87 13.33 -1.55
C LEU A 107 -2.70 12.25 -2.63
N LYS A 108 -3.57 11.24 -2.65
CA LYS A 108 -3.56 10.18 -3.67
C LYS A 108 -3.63 10.73 -5.08
N ALA A 109 -4.58 11.64 -5.32
CA ALA A 109 -4.81 12.23 -6.64
C ALA A 109 -3.61 13.05 -7.12
N GLU A 110 -2.86 13.66 -6.21
CA GLU A 110 -1.66 14.43 -6.53
C GLU A 110 -0.41 13.54 -6.63
N LEU A 111 -0.28 12.54 -5.76
CA LEU A 111 0.90 11.68 -5.66
C LEU A 111 1.02 10.73 -6.86
N TYR A 112 -0.08 10.10 -7.27
CA TYR A 112 -0.02 9.03 -8.28
C TYR A 112 0.55 9.48 -9.61
N PRO A 113 0.13 10.61 -10.22
CA PRO A 113 0.75 11.10 -11.44
C PRO A 113 2.24 11.44 -11.28
N LYS A 114 2.64 12.01 -10.13
CA LYS A 114 4.03 12.36 -9.86
C LYS A 114 4.91 11.14 -9.63
N ALA A 115 4.40 10.14 -8.91
CA ALA A 115 5.07 8.87 -8.74
C ALA A 115 5.23 8.15 -10.08
N ALA A 116 4.19 8.13 -10.92
CA ALA A 116 4.25 7.55 -12.26
C ALA A 116 5.36 8.21 -13.11
N ASP A 117 5.44 9.54 -13.12
CA ASP A 117 6.47 10.28 -13.86
C ASP A 117 7.89 10.02 -13.31
N ALA A 118 8.05 9.98 -11.99
CA ALA A 118 9.33 9.68 -11.35
C ALA A 118 9.84 8.29 -11.72
N TYR A 119 8.99 7.26 -11.57
CA TYR A 119 9.34 5.89 -11.96
C TYR A 119 9.54 5.73 -13.48
N TYR A 120 8.75 6.40 -14.32
CA TYR A 120 8.99 6.41 -15.77
C TYR A 120 10.35 7.00 -16.10
N THR A 121 10.68 8.16 -15.53
CA THR A 121 11.96 8.84 -15.77
C THR A 121 13.14 7.96 -15.34
N LYS A 122 13.06 7.32 -14.20
CA LYS A 122 14.08 6.39 -13.68
C LYS A 122 14.17 5.15 -14.55
N GLY A 123 13.06 4.48 -14.84
CA GLY A 123 13.05 3.28 -15.70
C GLY A 123 13.56 3.55 -17.12
N LYS A 124 13.26 4.72 -17.71
CA LYS A 124 13.83 5.16 -18.97
C LYS A 124 15.35 5.37 -18.89
N SER A 125 15.83 5.99 -17.82
CA SER A 125 17.27 6.17 -17.57
C SER A 125 17.99 4.83 -17.44
N ASP A 126 17.41 3.88 -16.70
CA ASP A 126 17.97 2.53 -16.53
C ASP A 126 17.97 1.74 -17.84
N PHE A 127 16.92 1.86 -18.64
CA PHE A 127 16.87 1.28 -19.99
C PHE A 127 18.01 1.79 -20.87
N LEU A 128 18.22 3.10 -20.91
CA LEU A 128 19.31 3.72 -21.67
C LEU A 128 20.71 3.31 -21.18
N SER A 129 20.83 3.05 -19.88
CA SER A 129 22.04 2.56 -19.21
C SER A 129 22.22 1.04 -19.34
N LYS A 130 21.28 0.34 -19.98
CA LYS A 130 21.24 -1.13 -20.13
C LYS A 130 21.04 -1.92 -18.83
N ASN A 131 20.51 -1.29 -17.81
CA ASN A 131 20.09 -1.93 -16.57
C ASN A 131 18.65 -2.47 -16.75
N MET A 132 18.50 -3.52 -17.56
CA MET A 132 17.17 -3.96 -18.05
C MET A 132 16.23 -4.46 -16.96
N THR A 133 16.77 -5.07 -15.90
CA THR A 133 15.97 -5.57 -14.77
C THR A 133 15.37 -4.43 -13.95
N GLU A 134 16.17 -3.44 -13.62
CA GLU A 134 15.78 -2.23 -12.92
C GLU A 134 14.81 -1.42 -13.78
N ALA A 135 15.13 -1.22 -15.05
CA ALA A 135 14.27 -0.55 -16.01
C ALA A 135 12.87 -1.16 -16.07
N LYS A 136 12.79 -2.49 -16.17
CA LYS A 136 11.51 -3.21 -16.19
C LYS A 136 10.70 -2.97 -14.92
N THR A 137 11.34 -3.11 -13.77
CA THR A 137 10.71 -2.92 -12.47
C THR A 137 10.15 -1.50 -12.32
N ASP A 138 10.94 -0.48 -12.66
CA ASP A 138 10.53 0.91 -12.54
C ASP A 138 9.43 1.27 -13.55
N LEU A 139 9.53 0.79 -14.80
CA LEU A 139 8.49 1.02 -15.82
C LEU A 139 7.17 0.32 -15.47
N GLU A 140 7.20 -0.89 -14.95
CA GLU A 140 6.00 -1.58 -14.46
C GLU A 140 5.39 -0.87 -13.24
N THR A 141 6.24 -0.32 -12.36
CA THR A 141 5.81 0.48 -11.22
C THR A 141 5.18 1.79 -11.70
N ALA A 142 5.75 2.45 -12.71
CA ALA A 142 5.13 3.62 -13.33
C ALA A 142 3.71 3.33 -13.84
N LEU A 143 3.50 2.20 -14.53
CA LEU A 143 2.17 1.79 -15.00
C LEU A 143 1.16 1.55 -13.88
N LYS A 144 1.61 1.13 -12.70
CA LYS A 144 0.74 0.92 -11.53
C LYS A 144 0.06 2.22 -11.07
N TYR A 145 0.77 3.35 -11.20
CA TYR A 145 0.30 4.66 -10.74
C TYR A 145 -0.18 5.57 -11.88
N ALA A 146 0.22 5.27 -13.12
CA ALA A 146 -0.22 6.02 -14.29
C ALA A 146 -1.71 5.77 -14.58
N SER A 147 -2.43 6.84 -14.93
CA SER A 147 -3.80 6.76 -15.40
C SER A 147 -3.94 7.13 -16.89
N ASN A 148 -3.61 8.36 -17.25
CA ASN A 148 -3.72 8.88 -18.62
C ASN A 148 -2.54 9.81 -18.97
N GLU A 149 -1.39 9.58 -18.37
CA GLU A 149 -0.18 10.36 -18.62
C GLU A 149 0.32 10.11 -20.06
N ASN A 150 0.86 11.15 -20.67
CA ASN A 150 1.28 11.19 -22.09
C ASN A 150 2.52 10.34 -22.39
N PHE A 151 3.10 9.67 -21.41
CA PHE A 151 4.27 8.78 -21.54
C PHE A 151 3.94 7.29 -21.41
N VAL A 152 2.67 6.93 -21.22
CA VAL A 152 2.28 5.53 -20.97
C VAL A 152 2.53 4.65 -22.20
N ASP A 153 2.35 5.17 -23.39
CA ASP A 153 2.69 4.51 -24.64
C ASP A 153 4.20 4.28 -24.80
N ASP A 154 5.02 5.24 -24.37
CA ASP A 154 6.48 5.07 -24.29
C ASP A 154 6.88 3.96 -23.31
N ILE A 155 6.20 3.86 -22.15
CA ILE A 155 6.44 2.76 -21.21
C ILE A 155 6.19 1.40 -21.86
N TYR A 156 5.04 1.24 -22.52
CA TYR A 156 4.75 -0.01 -23.25
C TYR A 156 5.79 -0.29 -24.34
N TYR A 157 6.30 0.73 -25.01
CA TYR A 157 7.34 0.55 -26.01
C TYR A 157 8.66 0.04 -25.39
N TYR A 158 9.12 0.64 -24.28
CA TYR A 158 10.32 0.18 -23.58
C TYR A 158 10.16 -1.24 -23.01
N LEU A 159 9.01 -1.54 -22.40
CA LEU A 159 8.73 -2.89 -21.90
C LEU A 159 8.68 -3.92 -23.04
N GLY A 160 8.15 -3.54 -24.21
CA GLY A 160 8.21 -4.37 -25.41
C GLY A 160 9.64 -4.69 -25.84
N GLN A 161 10.52 -3.69 -25.87
CA GLN A 161 11.94 -3.86 -26.22
C GLN A 161 12.71 -4.72 -25.18
N ILE A 162 12.40 -4.53 -23.88
CA ILE A 162 12.99 -5.37 -22.81
C ILE A 162 12.57 -6.83 -23.02
N ALA A 163 11.27 -7.08 -23.25
CA ALA A 163 10.77 -8.43 -23.50
C ALA A 163 11.37 -9.09 -24.76
N GLU A 164 11.63 -8.31 -25.82
CA GLU A 164 12.39 -8.81 -26.98
C GLU A 164 13.81 -9.23 -26.59
N GLY A 165 14.50 -8.41 -25.83
CA GLY A 165 15.86 -8.72 -25.33
C GLY A 165 15.87 -9.98 -24.45
N GLU A 166 14.83 -10.20 -23.66
CA GLU A 166 14.59 -11.40 -22.85
C GLU A 166 14.14 -12.62 -23.69
N LYS A 167 13.87 -12.44 -24.98
CA LYS A 167 13.27 -13.43 -25.88
C LYS A 167 11.87 -13.87 -25.47
N ASP A 168 11.18 -13.05 -24.69
CA ASP A 168 9.76 -13.24 -24.37
C ASP A 168 8.88 -12.60 -25.45
N THR A 169 8.78 -13.32 -26.58
CA THR A 169 7.98 -12.89 -27.74
C THR A 169 6.50 -12.65 -27.38
N ALA A 170 5.95 -13.38 -26.41
CA ALA A 170 4.57 -13.25 -26.02
C ALA A 170 4.32 -11.90 -25.32
N SER A 171 5.14 -11.56 -24.36
CA SER A 171 5.07 -10.27 -23.66
C SER A 171 5.39 -9.10 -24.60
N ALA A 172 6.40 -9.21 -25.45
CA ALA A 172 6.72 -8.19 -26.45
C ALA A 172 5.52 -7.88 -27.35
N LYS A 173 4.90 -8.91 -27.94
CA LYS A 173 3.68 -8.76 -28.75
C LYS A 173 2.53 -8.13 -27.96
N LYS A 174 2.35 -8.49 -26.69
CA LYS A 174 1.31 -7.90 -25.83
C LYS A 174 1.52 -6.40 -25.65
N TYR A 175 2.74 -5.97 -25.34
CA TYR A 175 3.04 -4.56 -25.10
C TYR A 175 2.90 -3.71 -26.39
N TYR A 176 3.41 -4.18 -27.52
CA TYR A 176 3.27 -3.45 -28.79
C TYR A 176 1.81 -3.38 -29.27
N ASN A 177 1.04 -4.46 -29.13
CA ASN A 177 -0.37 -4.42 -29.44
C ASN A 177 -1.14 -3.44 -28.54
N LYS A 178 -0.74 -3.30 -27.28
CA LYS A 178 -1.34 -2.34 -26.34
C LYS A 178 -1.19 -0.90 -26.85
N ILE A 179 -0.02 -0.54 -27.40
CA ILE A 179 0.20 0.77 -28.01
C ILE A 179 -0.76 0.98 -29.19
N ILE A 180 -0.88 0.00 -30.08
CA ILE A 180 -1.69 0.12 -31.29
C ILE A 180 -3.19 0.21 -30.99
N SER A 181 -3.66 -0.55 -29.96
CA SER A 181 -5.08 -0.59 -29.63
C SER A 181 -5.54 0.60 -28.79
N ASP A 182 -4.73 0.98 -27.79
CA ASP A 182 -5.19 1.90 -26.75
C ASP A 182 -4.66 3.33 -26.94
N TYR A 183 -3.59 3.49 -27.74
CA TYR A 183 -2.94 4.79 -27.98
C TYR A 183 -2.83 5.09 -29.47
N PRO A 184 -3.98 5.29 -30.19
CA PRO A 184 -4.00 5.42 -31.64
C PRO A 184 -3.25 6.66 -32.17
N ASP A 185 -3.04 7.66 -31.32
CA ASP A 185 -2.31 8.89 -31.64
C ASP A 185 -0.84 8.87 -31.18
N SER A 186 -0.36 7.72 -30.67
CA SER A 186 1.02 7.57 -30.17
C SER A 186 2.05 7.74 -31.30
N ASN A 187 3.15 8.42 -30.97
CA ASN A 187 4.33 8.47 -31.82
C ASN A 187 5.05 7.13 -31.94
N GLN A 188 4.77 6.16 -31.04
CA GLN A 188 5.33 4.82 -31.03
C GLN A 188 4.61 3.82 -31.94
N ILE A 189 3.47 4.17 -32.55
CA ILE A 189 2.70 3.23 -33.39
C ILE A 189 3.53 2.64 -34.52
N GLY A 190 4.31 3.48 -35.22
CA GLY A 190 5.19 3.03 -36.31
C GLY A 190 6.21 2.04 -35.82
N ASN A 191 6.86 2.33 -34.70
CA ASN A 191 7.85 1.49 -34.07
C ASN A 191 7.26 0.15 -33.61
N ALA A 192 6.09 0.20 -32.96
CA ALA A 192 5.38 -0.99 -32.48
C ALA A 192 4.97 -1.94 -33.62
N ARG A 193 4.49 -1.40 -34.74
CA ARG A 193 4.14 -2.21 -35.93
C ARG A 193 5.37 -2.89 -36.54
N ASN A 194 6.46 -2.16 -36.71
CA ASN A 194 7.70 -2.70 -37.24
C ASN A 194 8.25 -3.83 -36.33
N ALA A 195 8.22 -3.62 -35.00
CA ALA A 195 8.64 -4.63 -34.04
C ALA A 195 7.77 -5.90 -34.13
N LEU A 196 6.44 -5.74 -34.22
CA LEU A 196 5.53 -6.88 -34.38
C LEU A 196 5.75 -7.65 -35.69
N GLU A 197 6.17 -7.00 -36.76
CA GLU A 197 6.53 -7.66 -38.02
C GLU A 197 7.78 -8.52 -37.85
N GLY A 198 8.81 -8.00 -37.16
CA GLY A 198 10.04 -8.75 -36.84
C GLY A 198 9.82 -9.96 -35.94
N LEU A 199 8.77 -9.92 -35.11
CA LEU A 199 8.41 -11.03 -34.21
C LEU A 199 7.57 -12.16 -34.86
N LYS A 200 7.30 -12.09 -36.15
CA LYS A 200 6.57 -13.13 -36.90
C LYS A 200 7.46 -14.25 -37.42
N GLU A 201 8.76 -14.01 -37.44
CA GLU A 201 9.78 -14.96 -37.86
C GLU A 201 10.26 -15.80 -36.64
#